data_2da553fb417c92ac0bc3c6709987c340
#
_entry.id   2da553fb417c92ac0bc3c6709987c340
#
_cell.length_a   1.000
_cell.length_b   1.000
_cell.length_c   1.000
_cell.angle_alpha   90.00
_cell.angle_beta   90.00
_cell.angle_gamma   90.00
#
_symmetry.space_group_name_H-M   'P 1'
#
loop_
_entity.id
_entity.type
_entity.pdbx_description
1 polymer ?
#
loop_
_entity_poly.entity_id
_entity_poly.type
_entity_poly.pdbx_seq_one_letter_code
_entity_poly.pdbx_strand_id
1 'polypeptide(L)'
;MSADEIIGMRVQGVTPEYIREVRALGLKPDNDEIVGMRVQGITAEYIKAMQATGLKFDVDELIGAKVQGITAAFVENARKHGFQNLTLEKLIQLRHLGVMDKEGEI
;
A
#
# COMPACT_ATOMS: atom_id res chain seq x y z
N MET A 1 11.01 -5.38 20.50
CA MET A 1 11.93 -6.00 19.50
C MET A 1 13.23 -6.40 20.17
N SER A 2 13.75 -7.54 19.76
CA SER A 2 15.07 -7.96 20.20
C SER A 2 16.14 -7.19 19.44
N ALA A 3 17.39 -7.20 19.97
CA ALA A 3 18.52 -6.55 19.29
C ALA A 3 18.77 -7.15 17.90
N ASP A 4 18.63 -8.47 17.77
CA ASP A 4 18.86 -9.15 16.48
C ASP A 4 17.81 -8.73 15.46
N GLU A 5 16.56 -8.57 15.87
CA GLU A 5 15.49 -8.10 14.99
C GLU A 5 15.74 -6.67 14.51
N ILE A 6 16.21 -5.80 15.41
CA ILE A 6 16.53 -4.41 15.07
C ILE A 6 17.66 -4.36 14.04
N ILE A 7 18.70 -5.17 14.21
CA ILE A 7 19.82 -5.25 13.28
C ILE A 7 19.33 -5.75 11.92
N GLY A 8 18.52 -6.82 11.92
CA GLY A 8 17.96 -7.36 10.68
C GLY A 8 17.11 -6.35 9.93
N MET A 9 16.30 -5.57 10.65
CA MET A 9 15.48 -4.52 10.05
C MET A 9 16.30 -3.43 9.42
N ARG A 10 17.40 -3.01 10.06
CA ARG A 10 18.30 -1.99 9.51
C ARG A 10 18.93 -2.45 8.21
N VAL A 11 19.30 -3.72 8.14
CA VAL A 11 19.85 -4.30 6.90
C VAL A 11 18.81 -4.22 5.78
N GLN A 12 17.52 -4.37 6.10
CA GLN A 12 16.44 -4.25 5.13
C GLN A 12 15.99 -2.80 4.90
N GLY A 13 16.67 -1.82 5.51
CA GLY A 13 16.32 -0.42 5.35
C GLY A 13 15.21 0.07 6.28
N VAL A 14 14.85 -0.72 7.30
CA VAL A 14 13.85 -0.31 8.28
C VAL A 14 14.54 0.50 9.37
N THR A 15 14.08 1.74 9.56
CA THR A 15 14.64 2.66 10.57
C THR A 15 13.58 2.93 11.65
N PRO A 16 14.00 3.40 12.85
CA PRO A 16 13.04 3.82 13.86
C PRO A 16 12.09 4.92 13.35
N GLU A 17 12.59 5.82 12.51
CA GLU A 17 11.79 6.89 11.92
C GLU A 17 10.68 6.31 11.05
N TYR A 18 11.00 5.32 10.22
CA TYR A 18 10.02 4.66 9.38
C TYR A 18 8.93 4.00 10.21
N ILE A 19 9.31 3.29 11.27
CA ILE A 19 8.35 2.65 12.16
C ILE A 19 7.42 3.69 12.79
N ARG A 20 8.00 4.81 13.26
CA ARG A 20 7.20 5.87 13.86
C ARG A 20 6.21 6.49 12.86
N GLU A 21 6.67 6.74 11.63
CA GLU A 21 5.80 7.30 10.59
C GLU A 21 4.63 6.38 10.28
N VAL A 22 4.89 5.08 10.15
CA VAL A 22 3.85 4.10 9.86
C VAL A 22 2.85 4.03 11.01
N ARG A 23 3.34 4.01 12.26
CA ARG A 23 2.47 3.98 13.43
C ARG A 23 1.65 5.26 13.58
N ALA A 24 2.24 6.40 13.25
CA ALA A 24 1.54 7.69 13.29
C ALA A 24 0.35 7.71 12.32
N LEU A 25 0.38 6.89 11.28
CA LEU A 25 -0.70 6.76 10.31
C LEU A 25 -1.77 5.74 10.74
N GLY A 26 -1.65 5.21 11.96
CA GLY A 26 -2.66 4.32 12.52
C GLY A 26 -2.41 2.84 12.26
N LEU A 27 -1.30 2.49 11.64
CA LEU A 27 -0.96 1.10 11.35
C LEU A 27 -0.09 0.53 12.47
N LYS A 28 -0.23 -0.78 12.68
CA LYS A 28 0.54 -1.48 13.71
C LYS A 28 1.14 -2.76 13.13
N PRO A 29 2.07 -2.63 12.18
CA PRO A 29 2.66 -3.82 11.57
C PRO A 29 3.55 -4.56 12.57
N ASP A 30 3.56 -5.89 12.45
CA ASP A 30 4.52 -6.70 13.17
C ASP A 30 5.89 -6.60 12.46
N ASN A 31 6.89 -7.33 13.00
CA ASN A 31 8.24 -7.24 12.47
C ASN A 31 8.34 -7.69 11.01
N ASP A 32 7.67 -8.76 10.65
CA ASP A 32 7.70 -9.27 9.28
C ASP A 32 6.96 -8.32 8.34
N GLU A 33 5.84 -7.78 8.79
CA GLU A 33 5.06 -6.84 8.00
C GLU A 33 5.83 -5.55 7.72
N ILE A 34 6.52 -5.01 8.73
CA ILE A 34 7.26 -3.75 8.55
C ILE A 34 8.43 -3.95 7.57
N VAL A 35 9.09 -5.10 7.63
CA VAL A 35 10.14 -5.43 6.66
C VAL A 35 9.54 -5.57 5.27
N GLY A 36 8.41 -6.26 5.15
CA GLY A 36 7.72 -6.41 3.87
C GLY A 36 7.31 -5.08 3.27
N MET A 37 6.79 -4.17 4.10
CA MET A 37 6.44 -2.82 3.66
C MET A 37 7.67 -2.10 3.09
N ARG A 38 8.78 -2.16 3.78
CA ARG A 38 10.00 -1.47 3.35
C ARG A 38 10.57 -2.06 2.06
N VAL A 39 10.61 -3.39 1.98
CA VAL A 39 11.11 -4.09 0.79
C VAL A 39 10.26 -3.75 -0.43
N GLN A 40 8.95 -3.60 -0.27
CA GLN A 40 8.05 -3.23 -1.36
C GLN A 40 8.04 -1.73 -1.65
N GLY A 41 8.81 -0.95 -0.91
CA GLY A 41 8.89 0.49 -1.15
C GLY A 41 7.66 1.27 -0.70
N ILE A 42 6.95 0.77 0.30
CA ILE A 42 5.78 1.47 0.83
C ILE A 42 6.25 2.63 1.70
N THR A 43 6.05 3.84 1.21
CA THR A 43 6.43 5.07 1.91
C THR A 43 5.25 5.61 2.70
N ALA A 44 5.53 6.56 3.61
CA ALA A 44 4.48 7.26 4.33
C ALA A 44 3.55 7.99 3.35
N GLU A 45 4.10 8.55 2.27
CA GLU A 45 3.34 9.21 1.23
C GLU A 45 2.36 8.25 0.55
N TYR A 46 2.82 7.03 0.24
CA TYR A 46 1.96 6.01 -0.35
C TYR A 46 0.79 5.66 0.58
N ILE A 47 1.10 5.45 1.87
CA ILE A 47 0.08 5.13 2.87
C ILE A 47 -0.94 6.26 2.99
N LYS A 48 -0.45 7.50 3.11
CA LYS A 48 -1.32 8.68 3.21
C LYS A 48 -2.24 8.80 2.00
N ALA A 49 -1.68 8.61 0.81
CA ALA A 49 -2.45 8.71 -0.44
C ALA A 49 -3.53 7.63 -0.50
N MET A 50 -3.19 6.40 -0.11
CA MET A 50 -4.17 5.31 -0.08
C MET A 50 -5.27 5.56 0.95
N GLN A 51 -4.91 6.07 2.13
CA GLN A 51 -5.89 6.43 3.15
C GLN A 51 -6.79 7.57 2.71
N ALA A 52 -6.25 8.52 1.95
CA ALA A 52 -7.01 9.65 1.44
C ALA A 52 -8.09 9.25 0.43
N THR A 53 -8.00 8.06 -0.14
CA THR A 53 -9.05 7.53 -1.01
C THR A 53 -10.34 7.22 -0.25
N GLY A 54 -10.26 7.17 1.07
CA GLY A 54 -11.39 6.81 1.92
C GLY A 54 -11.56 5.31 2.11
N LEU A 55 -10.82 4.51 1.38
CA LEU A 55 -10.83 3.06 1.57
C LEU A 55 -9.93 2.69 2.73
N LYS A 56 -10.34 1.68 3.47
CA LYS A 56 -9.57 1.20 4.61
C LYS A 56 -8.76 -0.02 4.20
N PHE A 57 -7.46 0.09 4.35
CA PHE A 57 -6.54 -1.01 4.05
C PHE A 57 -5.78 -1.33 5.33
N ASP A 58 -5.68 -2.62 5.64
CA ASP A 58 -4.76 -3.06 6.69
C ASP A 58 -3.34 -3.18 6.11
N VAL A 59 -2.38 -3.57 6.93
CA VAL A 59 -0.98 -3.64 6.50
C VAL A 59 -0.80 -4.64 5.35
N ASP A 60 -1.38 -5.82 5.47
CA ASP A 60 -1.26 -6.86 4.45
C ASP A 60 -1.90 -6.43 3.14
N GLU A 61 -3.03 -5.73 3.22
CA GLU A 61 -3.70 -5.20 2.04
C GLU A 61 -2.87 -4.12 1.35
N LEU A 62 -2.21 -3.25 2.12
CA LEU A 62 -1.32 -2.23 1.55
C LEU A 62 -0.13 -2.87 0.84
N ILE A 63 0.44 -3.90 1.43
CA ILE A 63 1.53 -4.65 0.80
C ILE A 63 1.03 -5.29 -0.50
N GLY A 64 -0.11 -5.95 -0.45
CA GLY A 64 -0.72 -6.57 -1.63
C GLY A 64 -1.02 -5.57 -2.72
N ALA A 65 -1.56 -4.41 -2.35
CA ALA A 65 -1.85 -3.34 -3.30
C ALA A 65 -0.58 -2.85 -3.99
N LYS A 66 0.49 -2.65 -3.22
CA LYS A 66 1.76 -2.20 -3.79
C LYS A 66 2.33 -3.22 -4.77
N VAL A 67 2.30 -4.51 -4.38
CA VAL A 67 2.78 -5.59 -5.26
C VAL A 67 1.99 -5.64 -6.55
N GLN A 68 0.68 -5.39 -6.50
CA GLN A 68 -0.20 -5.43 -7.67
C GLN A 68 -0.20 -4.11 -8.47
N GLY A 69 0.57 -3.13 -8.04
CA GLY A 69 0.62 -1.85 -8.74
C GLY A 69 -0.60 -0.96 -8.54
N ILE A 70 -1.33 -1.17 -7.45
CA ILE A 70 -2.51 -0.36 -7.12
C ILE A 70 -2.05 0.92 -6.43
N THR A 71 -2.40 2.07 -7.00
CA THR A 71 -2.06 3.38 -6.45
C THR A 71 -3.34 4.14 -6.10
N ALA A 72 -3.18 5.24 -5.36
CA ALA A 72 -4.30 6.12 -5.08
C ALA A 72 -4.90 6.69 -6.37
N ALA A 73 -4.04 7.02 -7.34
CA ALA A 73 -4.48 7.48 -8.65
C ALA A 73 -5.34 6.43 -9.36
N PHE A 74 -4.96 5.17 -9.25
CA PHE A 74 -5.73 4.07 -9.81
C PHE A 74 -7.12 3.98 -9.17
N VAL A 75 -7.20 4.13 -7.86
CA VAL A 75 -8.47 4.12 -7.13
C VAL A 75 -9.37 5.27 -7.61
N GLU A 76 -8.82 6.47 -7.70
CA GLU A 76 -9.58 7.62 -8.15
C GLU A 76 -10.04 7.46 -9.60
N ASN A 77 -9.19 6.89 -10.45
CA ASN A 77 -9.54 6.61 -11.83
C ASN A 77 -10.69 5.60 -11.93
N ALA A 78 -10.68 4.57 -11.08
CA ALA A 78 -11.79 3.61 -11.02
C ALA A 78 -13.11 4.31 -10.67
N ARG A 79 -13.07 5.24 -9.71
CA ARG A 79 -14.25 6.02 -9.33
C ARG A 79 -14.74 6.87 -10.48
N LYS A 80 -13.85 7.50 -11.23
CA LYS A 80 -14.21 8.30 -12.40
C LYS A 80 -14.89 7.48 -13.49
N HIS A 81 -14.56 6.18 -13.56
CA HIS A 81 -15.22 5.26 -14.49
C HIS A 81 -16.54 4.70 -13.97
N GLY A 82 -16.99 5.17 -12.81
CA GLY A 82 -18.27 4.77 -12.26
C GLY A 82 -18.25 3.54 -11.37
N PHE A 83 -17.08 2.98 -11.09
CA PHE A 83 -16.97 1.83 -10.18
C PHE A 83 -17.20 2.29 -8.75
N GLN A 84 -18.05 1.56 -8.03
CA GLN A 84 -18.40 1.87 -6.65
C GLN A 84 -18.16 0.66 -5.76
N ASN A 85 -18.18 0.89 -4.45
CA ASN A 85 -17.97 -0.16 -3.45
C ASN A 85 -16.64 -0.87 -3.66
N LEU A 86 -15.60 -0.08 -3.90
CA LEU A 86 -14.29 -0.61 -4.22
C LEU A 86 -13.68 -1.32 -3.02
N THR A 87 -13.10 -2.48 -3.29
CA THR A 87 -12.30 -3.25 -2.34
C THR A 87 -10.96 -3.53 -3.00
N LEU A 88 -9.98 -3.98 -2.22
CA LEU A 88 -8.70 -4.36 -2.79
C LEU A 88 -8.87 -5.43 -3.85
N GLU A 89 -9.70 -6.45 -3.58
CA GLU A 89 -9.95 -7.53 -4.53
C GLU A 89 -10.50 -7.00 -5.85
N LYS A 90 -11.48 -6.10 -5.78
CA LYS A 90 -12.06 -5.51 -6.97
C LYS A 90 -11.04 -4.68 -7.75
N LEU A 91 -10.21 -3.92 -7.05
CA LEU A 91 -9.16 -3.12 -7.66
C LEU A 91 -8.14 -4.00 -8.38
N ILE A 92 -7.76 -5.12 -7.76
CA ILE A 92 -6.84 -6.07 -8.37
C ILE A 92 -7.45 -6.65 -9.65
N GLN A 93 -8.73 -7.02 -9.61
CA GLN A 93 -9.44 -7.51 -10.78
C GLN A 93 -9.45 -6.48 -11.91
N LEU A 94 -9.75 -5.23 -11.59
CA LEU A 94 -9.75 -4.14 -12.57
C LEU A 94 -8.37 -3.94 -13.17
N ARG A 95 -7.32 -4.04 -12.34
CA ARG A 95 -5.95 -3.90 -12.80
C ARG A 95 -5.57 -5.01 -13.78
N HIS A 96 -5.93 -6.26 -13.46
CA HIS A 96 -5.62 -7.41 -14.32
C HIS A 96 -6.39 -7.38 -15.63
N LEU A 97 -7.61 -6.85 -15.61
CA LEU A 97 -8.42 -6.74 -16.83
C LEU A 97 -7.96 -5.62 -17.76
N GLY A 98 -7.20 -4.65 -17.23
CA GLY A 98 -6.71 -3.52 -18.01
C GLY A 98 -7.82 -2.62 -18.54
N VAL A 99 -9.00 -2.65 -17.91
CA VAL A 99 -10.18 -1.93 -18.41
C VAL A 99 -9.94 -0.43 -18.48
N MET A 100 -9.22 0.12 -17.50
CA MET A 100 -8.97 1.55 -17.43
C MET A 100 -7.75 1.98 -18.24
N ASP A 101 -6.84 1.05 -18.52
CA ASP A 101 -5.64 1.35 -19.31
C ASP A 101 -5.99 1.62 -20.76
N LYS A 102 -7.04 0.98 -21.26
CA LYS A 102 -7.46 1.13 -22.65
C LYS A 102 -7.98 2.52 -22.97
N GLU A 103 -8.52 3.21 -21.99
CA GLU A 103 -9.05 4.55 -22.18
C GLU A 103 -7.95 5.56 -22.49
N GLY A 104 -6.77 5.37 -21.91
CA GLY A 104 -5.63 6.22 -22.19
C GLY A 104 -5.07 6.07 -23.60
N GLU A 105 -5.45 5.02 -24.31
CA GLU A 105 -4.99 4.74 -25.67
C GLU A 105 -5.90 5.37 -26.72
N ILE A 106 -7.05 5.78 -26.33
CA ILE A 106 -8.04 6.41 -27.23
C ILE A 106 -7.84 7.92 -27.24
#